data_64031a326786bbdf720f76d607db0d2d
#
_entry.id   64031a326786bbdf720f76d607db0d2d
#
_cell.length_a   1.000
_cell.length_b   1.000
_cell.length_c   1.000
_cell.angle_alpha   90.00
_cell.angle_beta   90.00
_cell.angle_gamma   90.00
#
_symmetry.space_group_name_H-M   'P 1'
#
loop_
_entity.id
_entity.type
_entity.pdbx_description
1 polymer ?
#
loop_
_entity_poly.entity_id
_entity_poly.type
_entity_poly.pdbx_seq_one_letter_code
_entity_poly.pdbx_strand_id
1 'polypeptide(L)'
;MKKVVLAVLLLAVALFLILPSLSWAQEDIYKAKCVGCHGADGKGTAAGTKMGAQPFSSPTVQKMSDAEIADFIENGGPQKKASHAFGSKGVSADDAAKLAAYVKTLK
;
A
#
# COMPACT_ATOMS: atom_id res chain seq x y z
N MET A 1 -3.47 -5.82 43.46
CA MET A 1 -2.85 -6.67 42.42
C MET A 1 -3.83 -7.19 41.40
N LYS A 2 -4.97 -7.76 41.81
CA LYS A 2 -5.97 -8.26 40.84
C LYS A 2 -6.55 -7.19 39.91
N LYS A 3 -6.76 -5.97 40.37
CA LYS A 3 -7.27 -4.85 39.54
C LYS A 3 -6.26 -4.36 38.50
N VAL A 4 -4.97 -4.38 38.82
CA VAL A 4 -3.89 -3.97 37.92
C VAL A 4 -3.70 -5.02 36.81
N VAL A 5 -3.76 -6.31 37.16
CA VAL A 5 -3.66 -7.40 36.20
C VAL A 5 -4.82 -7.37 35.20
N LEU A 6 -6.04 -7.09 35.68
CA LEU A 6 -7.22 -6.97 34.82
C LEU A 6 -7.11 -5.76 33.87
N ALA A 7 -6.62 -4.62 34.35
CA ALA A 7 -6.40 -3.43 33.52
C ALA A 7 -5.35 -3.66 32.44
N VAL A 8 -4.25 -4.33 32.76
CA VAL A 8 -3.19 -4.67 31.79
C VAL A 8 -3.70 -5.66 30.74
N LEU A 9 -4.49 -6.65 31.13
CA LEU A 9 -5.11 -7.60 30.19
C LEU A 9 -6.10 -6.93 29.24
N LEU A 10 -6.93 -6.00 29.73
CA LEU A 10 -7.87 -5.25 28.91
C LEU A 10 -7.14 -4.33 27.90
N LEU A 11 -6.04 -3.71 28.31
CA LEU A 11 -5.21 -2.88 27.43
C LEU A 11 -4.52 -3.72 26.34
N ALA A 12 -4.02 -4.89 26.68
CA ALA A 12 -3.39 -5.81 25.73
C ALA A 12 -4.38 -6.33 24.68
N VAL A 13 -5.62 -6.64 25.09
CA VAL A 13 -6.70 -7.07 24.19
C VAL A 13 -7.12 -5.94 23.26
N ALA A 14 -7.23 -4.70 23.74
CA ALA A 14 -7.58 -3.54 22.92
C ALA A 14 -6.51 -3.26 21.86
N LEU A 15 -5.23 -3.34 22.21
CA LEU A 15 -4.10 -3.20 21.26
C LEU A 15 -4.08 -4.32 20.21
N PHE A 16 -4.42 -5.54 20.58
CA PHE A 16 -4.44 -6.68 19.67
C PHE A 16 -5.58 -6.60 18.63
N LEU A 17 -6.71 -5.98 18.99
CA LEU A 17 -7.87 -5.81 18.11
C LEU A 17 -7.67 -4.70 17.05
N ILE A 18 -6.78 -3.73 17.28
CA ILE A 18 -6.53 -2.59 16.38
C ILE A 18 -5.48 -2.92 15.32
N LEU A 19 -4.43 -3.69 15.64
CA LEU A 19 -3.28 -3.94 14.77
C LEU A 19 -3.57 -4.81 13.53
N PRO A 20 -4.39 -5.88 13.55
CA PRO A 20 -4.62 -6.72 12.39
C PRO A 20 -5.45 -6.07 11.27
N SER A 21 -6.36 -5.15 11.60
CA SER A 21 -7.26 -4.54 10.62
C SER A 21 -6.58 -3.55 9.67
N LEU A 22 -5.41 -3.00 10.04
CA LEU A 22 -4.65 -2.07 9.22
C LEU A 22 -3.87 -2.76 8.07
N SER A 23 -3.44 -4.02 8.24
CA SER A 23 -2.67 -4.75 7.24
C SER A 23 -3.52 -5.29 6.09
N TRP A 24 -4.76 -5.63 6.36
CA TRP A 24 -5.66 -6.27 5.40
C TRP A 24 -6.27 -5.29 4.39
N ALA A 25 -6.52 -4.05 4.82
CA ALA A 25 -7.09 -3.02 3.95
C ALA A 25 -6.19 -2.69 2.75
N GLN A 26 -4.86 -2.66 2.95
CA GLN A 26 -3.88 -2.39 1.89
C GLN A 26 -3.83 -3.52 0.88
N GLU A 27 -3.80 -4.76 1.35
CA GLU A 27 -3.80 -5.93 0.49
C GLU A 27 -5.07 -6.02 -0.35
N ASP A 28 -6.23 -5.72 0.23
CA ASP A 28 -7.52 -5.71 -0.47
C ASP A 28 -7.55 -4.64 -1.56
N ILE A 29 -7.07 -3.43 -1.28
CA ILE A 29 -6.98 -2.34 -2.27
C ILE A 29 -6.01 -2.73 -3.38
N TYR A 30 -4.87 -3.30 -3.03
CA TYR A 30 -3.88 -3.76 -4.01
C TYR A 30 -4.46 -4.82 -4.94
N LYS A 31 -5.14 -5.82 -4.41
CA LYS A 31 -5.80 -6.86 -5.19
C LYS A 31 -6.89 -6.31 -6.11
N ALA A 32 -7.66 -5.32 -5.63
CA ALA A 32 -8.74 -4.74 -6.40
C ALA A 32 -8.30 -3.80 -7.52
N LYS A 33 -7.23 -3.03 -7.31
CA LYS A 33 -6.88 -1.87 -8.17
C LYS A 33 -5.48 -1.94 -8.79
N CYS A 34 -4.58 -2.75 -8.29
CA CYS A 34 -3.16 -2.70 -8.67
C CYS A 34 -2.68 -3.97 -9.36
N VAL A 35 -3.19 -5.13 -8.99
CA VAL A 35 -2.75 -6.44 -9.47
C VAL A 35 -2.86 -6.59 -10.99
N GLY A 36 -3.88 -5.99 -11.61
CA GLY A 36 -4.08 -6.09 -13.05
C GLY A 36 -2.88 -5.63 -13.89
N CYS A 37 -2.13 -4.66 -13.39
CA CYS A 37 -0.94 -4.13 -14.05
C CYS A 37 0.35 -4.55 -13.35
N HIS A 38 0.36 -4.60 -12.02
CA HIS A 38 1.58 -4.86 -11.25
C HIS A 38 1.80 -6.33 -10.88
N GLY A 39 0.77 -7.16 -11.00
CA GLY A 39 0.84 -8.56 -10.59
C GLY A 39 0.75 -8.75 -9.08
N ALA A 40 0.38 -9.94 -8.65
CA ALA A 40 0.27 -10.27 -7.22
C ALA A 40 1.63 -10.22 -6.50
N ASP A 41 2.72 -10.46 -7.22
CA ASP A 41 4.10 -10.47 -6.73
C ASP A 41 4.85 -9.15 -6.98
N GLY A 42 4.20 -8.16 -7.59
CA GLY A 42 4.82 -6.87 -7.93
C GLY A 42 5.77 -6.90 -9.13
N LYS A 43 5.86 -8.01 -9.85
CA LYS A 43 6.77 -8.15 -11.02
C LYS A 43 6.20 -7.58 -12.31
N GLY A 44 4.94 -7.23 -12.31
CA GLY A 44 4.24 -6.72 -13.48
C GLY A 44 3.52 -7.80 -14.27
N THR A 45 2.55 -7.36 -15.06
CA THR A 45 1.83 -8.19 -16.04
C THR A 45 2.19 -7.71 -17.44
N ALA A 46 1.82 -8.48 -18.47
CA ALA A 46 2.00 -8.05 -19.86
C ALA A 46 1.30 -6.71 -20.13
N ALA A 47 0.09 -6.53 -19.62
CA ALA A 47 -0.66 -5.28 -19.78
C ALA A 47 0.02 -4.11 -19.05
N GLY A 48 0.49 -4.31 -17.84
CA GLY A 48 1.21 -3.28 -17.08
C GLY A 48 2.51 -2.89 -17.75
N THR A 49 3.27 -3.86 -18.22
CA THR A 49 4.54 -3.62 -18.93
C THR A 49 4.35 -2.78 -20.18
N LYS A 50 3.31 -3.04 -20.96
CA LYS A 50 2.96 -2.22 -22.12
C LYS A 50 2.65 -0.77 -21.77
N MET A 51 2.11 -0.53 -20.57
CA MET A 51 1.81 0.81 -20.08
C MET A 51 2.99 1.49 -19.37
N GLY A 52 4.13 0.84 -19.30
CA GLY A 52 5.35 1.36 -18.68
C GLY A 52 5.49 1.04 -17.20
N ALA A 53 4.70 0.11 -16.66
CA ALA A 53 4.85 -0.32 -15.28
C ALA A 53 6.20 -1.02 -15.06
N GLN A 54 6.91 -0.61 -14.01
CA GLN A 54 8.19 -1.17 -13.61
C GLN A 54 7.97 -2.24 -12.54
N PRO A 55 8.75 -3.33 -12.52
CA PRO A 55 8.78 -4.24 -11.37
C PRO A 55 9.13 -3.47 -10.09
N PHE A 56 8.50 -3.81 -8.97
CA PHE A 56 8.79 -3.13 -7.71
C PHE A 56 10.22 -3.39 -7.21
N SER A 57 10.86 -4.46 -7.67
CA SER A 57 12.28 -4.75 -7.42
C SER A 57 13.24 -3.88 -8.22
N SER A 58 12.75 -3.11 -9.20
CA SER A 58 13.61 -2.28 -10.04
C SER A 58 14.33 -1.20 -9.24
N PRO A 59 15.56 -0.80 -9.62
CA PRO A 59 16.27 0.28 -8.93
C PRO A 59 15.49 1.58 -8.89
N THR A 60 14.71 1.88 -9.92
CA THR A 60 13.87 3.07 -9.98
C THR A 60 12.88 3.11 -8.82
N VAL A 61 12.15 2.02 -8.59
CA VAL A 61 11.17 1.94 -7.49
C VAL A 61 11.86 1.86 -6.13
N GLN A 62 12.94 1.10 -6.02
CA GLN A 62 13.65 0.92 -4.74
C GLN A 62 14.31 2.21 -4.23
N LYS A 63 14.65 3.14 -5.11
CA LYS A 63 15.19 4.45 -4.74
C LYS A 63 14.13 5.46 -4.32
N MET A 64 12.87 5.22 -4.65
CA MET A 64 11.77 6.11 -4.28
C MET A 64 11.51 6.04 -2.77
N SER A 65 11.27 7.20 -2.14
CA SER A 65 10.78 7.26 -0.77
C SER A 65 9.32 6.79 -0.70
N ASP A 66 8.86 6.44 0.50
CA ASP A 66 7.45 6.09 0.70
C ASP A 66 6.52 7.24 0.30
N ALA A 67 6.91 8.49 0.59
CA ALA A 67 6.14 9.67 0.20
C ALA A 67 6.06 9.84 -1.34
N GLU A 68 7.14 9.58 -2.05
CA GLU A 68 7.15 9.63 -3.52
C GLU A 68 6.28 8.54 -4.13
N ILE A 69 6.32 7.33 -3.60
CA ILE A 69 5.45 6.23 -4.04
C ILE A 69 3.99 6.55 -3.74
N ALA A 70 3.70 7.09 -2.56
CA ALA A 70 2.34 7.50 -2.18
C ALA A 70 1.80 8.58 -3.12
N ASP A 71 2.60 9.59 -3.45
CA ASP A 71 2.22 10.62 -4.43
C ASP A 71 1.98 10.03 -5.82
N PHE A 72 2.80 9.08 -6.23
CA PHE A 72 2.61 8.39 -7.50
C PHE A 72 1.28 7.62 -7.55
N ILE A 73 0.92 6.96 -6.46
CA ILE A 73 -0.35 6.23 -6.34
C ILE A 73 -1.55 7.20 -6.33
N GLU A 74 -1.46 8.27 -5.57
CA GLU A 74 -2.57 9.20 -5.38
C GLU A 74 -2.77 10.14 -6.56
N ASN A 75 -1.69 10.72 -7.07
CA ASN A 75 -1.71 11.82 -8.02
C ASN A 75 -1.08 11.51 -9.39
N GLY A 76 -0.51 10.33 -9.56
CA GLY A 76 0.17 9.94 -10.80
C GLY A 76 1.62 10.39 -10.90
N GLY A 77 2.22 10.82 -9.80
CA GLY A 77 3.61 11.26 -9.71
C GLY A 77 3.86 12.65 -10.27
N PRO A 78 5.13 13.03 -10.52
CA PRO A 78 5.50 14.36 -11.03
C PRO A 78 4.84 14.71 -12.36
N GLN A 79 4.59 13.72 -13.20
CA GLN A 79 3.94 13.90 -14.51
C GLN A 79 2.40 13.90 -14.44
N LYS A 80 1.84 13.71 -13.26
CA LYS A 80 0.38 13.68 -13.02
C LYS A 80 -0.37 12.76 -14.00
N LYS A 81 0.14 11.53 -14.17
CA LYS A 81 -0.50 10.54 -15.05
C LYS A 81 -1.91 10.21 -14.58
N ALA A 82 -2.91 10.64 -15.33
CA ALA A 82 -4.33 10.41 -14.99
C ALA A 82 -4.68 8.92 -14.86
N SER A 83 -4.05 8.06 -15.67
CA SER A 83 -4.25 6.61 -15.60
C SER A 83 -3.76 6.00 -14.28
N HIS A 84 -2.88 6.68 -13.57
CA HIS A 84 -2.32 6.24 -12.29
C HIS A 84 -2.69 7.15 -11.11
N ALA A 85 -3.59 8.07 -11.30
CA ALA A 85 -4.07 8.97 -10.23
C ALA A 85 -5.27 8.34 -9.52
N PHE A 86 -5.00 7.44 -8.58
CA PHE A 86 -6.03 6.67 -7.88
C PHE A 86 -6.73 7.46 -6.77
N GLY A 87 -6.24 8.64 -6.41
CA GLY A 87 -6.91 9.53 -5.47
C GLY A 87 -8.34 9.88 -5.91
N SER A 88 -8.55 10.12 -7.20
CA SER A 88 -9.88 10.32 -7.78
C SER A 88 -10.68 9.04 -7.98
N LYS A 89 -10.09 7.88 -7.74
CA LYS A 89 -10.69 6.55 -7.94
C LYS A 89 -10.92 5.80 -6.63
N GLY A 90 -10.98 6.51 -5.52
CA GLY A 90 -11.34 5.96 -4.22
C GLY A 90 -10.17 5.53 -3.31
N VAL A 91 -8.92 5.84 -3.69
CA VAL A 91 -7.76 5.62 -2.83
C VAL A 91 -7.44 6.92 -2.09
N SER A 92 -7.64 6.96 -0.78
CA SER A 92 -7.33 8.14 0.03
C SER A 92 -5.82 8.35 0.17
N ALA A 93 -5.41 9.54 0.63
CA ALA A 93 -4.01 9.83 0.96
C ALA A 93 -3.45 8.86 2.00
N ASP A 94 -4.25 8.50 3.01
CA ASP A 94 -3.90 7.49 4.02
C ASP A 94 -3.68 6.11 3.39
N ASP A 95 -4.59 5.69 2.52
CA ASP A 95 -4.46 4.42 1.80
C ASP A 95 -3.23 4.40 0.90
N ALA A 96 -2.95 5.50 0.21
CA ALA A 96 -1.76 5.64 -0.63
C ALA A 96 -0.47 5.51 0.19
N ALA A 97 -0.41 6.11 1.37
CA ALA A 97 0.74 5.99 2.27
C ALA A 97 0.96 4.54 2.73
N LYS A 98 -0.12 3.85 3.07
CA LYS A 98 -0.06 2.43 3.47
C LYS A 98 0.30 1.52 2.29
N LEU A 99 -0.23 1.79 1.11
CA LEU A 99 0.12 1.06 -0.11
C LEU A 99 1.59 1.25 -0.49
N ALA A 100 2.15 2.43 -0.28
CA ALA A 100 3.57 2.68 -0.52
C ALA A 100 4.46 1.75 0.32
N ALA A 101 4.15 1.58 1.59
CA ALA A 101 4.84 0.63 2.46
C ALA A 101 4.62 -0.83 2.01
N TYR A 102 3.41 -1.18 1.61
CA TYR A 102 3.08 -2.52 1.12
C TYR A 102 3.83 -2.87 -0.17
N VAL A 103 3.88 -1.97 -1.13
CA VAL A 103 4.61 -2.12 -2.41
C VAL A 103 6.08 -2.48 -2.16
N LYS A 104 6.72 -1.87 -1.18
CA LYS A 104 8.12 -2.17 -0.84
C LYS A 104 8.32 -3.57 -0.27
N THR A 105 7.28 -4.24 0.18
CA THR A 105 7.36 -5.64 0.62
C THR A 105 7.30 -6.63 -0.55
N LEU A 106 6.80 -6.19 -1.70
CA LEU A 106 6.67 -7.00 -2.92
C LEU A 106 7.91 -6.83 -3.81
N LYS A 107 8.92 -7.66 -3.59
CA LYS A 107 10.18 -7.61 -4.34
C LYS A 107 10.43 -8.91 -5.09
#